data_c73e12cc418dad058955bba42f16c512
#
_entry.id   c73e12cc418dad058955bba42f16c512
#
_cell.length_a   1.000
_cell.length_b   1.000
_cell.length_c   1.000
_cell.angle_alpha   90.00
_cell.angle_beta   90.00
_cell.angle_gamma   90.00
#
_symmetry.space_group_name_H-M   'P 1'
#
loop_
_entity.id
_entity.type
_entity.pdbx_description
1 polymer ?
#
loop_
_entity_poly.entity_id
_entity_poly.type
_entity_poly.pdbx_seq_one_letter_code
_entity_poly.pdbx_strand_id
1 'polypeptide(L)'
;MQRRMIWLALAATGIALSSCSWFKKKPEAAPPKEKTAPQNRLIGRIASVSTDKTFVLIQSYGPWDIETGGILTTRGPDERVSNLRCTGEKLGQFAAADIQAGNPQPGDAVFHTAASPPSGPAETATKPTSPASP
;
A
#
# COMPACT_ATOMS: atom_id res chain seq x y z
N MET A 1 -25.12 61.47 11.43
CA MET A 1 -25.02 62.52 10.40
C MET A 1 -24.51 61.87 9.18
N GLN A 2 -25.42 61.74 8.27
CA GLN A 2 -25.45 62.42 6.96
C GLN A 2 -24.24 61.94 6.09
N ARG A 3 -24.40 61.58 4.96
CA ARG A 3 -25.28 61.81 3.82
C ARG A 3 -24.63 61.12 2.64
N ARG A 4 -25.47 60.38 1.98
CA ARG A 4 -25.95 60.71 0.61
C ARG A 4 -25.00 60.26 -0.47
N MET A 5 -25.51 59.46 -1.24
CA MET A 5 -26.35 59.59 -2.42
C MET A 5 -25.49 59.36 -3.67
N ILE A 6 -25.93 58.34 -4.38
CA ILE A 6 -26.58 58.43 -5.70
C ILE A 6 -25.59 58.63 -6.84
N TRP A 7 -25.69 57.79 -7.80
CA TRP A 7 -26.13 57.84 -9.18
C TRP A 7 -25.50 56.65 -9.91
N LEU A 8 -26.29 55.65 -10.30
CA LEU A 8 -27.03 55.60 -11.55
C LEU A 8 -26.16 55.77 -12.81
N ALA A 9 -26.09 54.72 -13.55
CA ALA A 9 -26.34 54.55 -14.95
C ALA A 9 -25.59 53.32 -15.46
N LEU A 10 -26.32 52.29 -15.80
CA LEU A 10 -26.71 52.00 -17.19
C LEU A 10 -25.53 51.72 -18.12
N ALA A 11 -25.30 50.44 -18.38
CA ALA A 11 -25.12 50.00 -19.75
C ALA A 11 -25.29 48.46 -19.80
N ALA A 12 -26.42 48.08 -20.28
CA ALA A 12 -26.67 46.78 -20.83
C ALA A 12 -25.76 46.55 -22.02
N THR A 13 -24.96 45.52 -21.99
CA THR A 13 -24.51 44.94 -23.26
C THR A 13 -24.37 43.46 -23.02
N GLY A 14 -25.37 42.73 -23.44
CA GLY A 14 -25.36 41.30 -23.52
C GLY A 14 -24.32 40.86 -24.54
N ILE A 15 -23.46 39.98 -24.10
CA ILE A 15 -22.74 39.08 -25.00
C ILE A 15 -22.99 37.69 -24.47
N ALA A 16 -24.00 37.07 -25.02
CA ALA A 16 -24.20 35.65 -24.95
C ALA A 16 -23.07 34.99 -25.74
N LEU A 17 -21.99 34.67 -25.05
CA LEU A 17 -21.03 33.69 -25.55
C LEU A 17 -21.50 32.31 -25.11
N SER A 18 -22.35 31.75 -25.95
CA SER A 18 -22.60 30.34 -26.00
C SER A 18 -21.27 29.62 -26.26
N SER A 19 -20.52 29.37 -25.22
CA SER A 19 -19.44 28.39 -25.26
C SER A 19 -20.06 27.03 -25.44
N CYS A 20 -20.24 26.64 -26.69
CA CYS A 20 -20.33 25.23 -27.02
C CYS A 20 -19.01 24.58 -26.57
N SER A 21 -18.95 24.12 -25.37
CA SER A 21 -17.98 23.13 -24.98
C SER A 21 -18.33 21.85 -25.73
N TRP A 22 -17.80 21.75 -26.91
CA TRP A 22 -17.63 20.52 -27.60
C TRP A 22 -16.59 19.70 -26.83
N PHE A 23 -16.95 19.28 -25.64
CA PHE A 23 -16.31 18.14 -25.03
C PHE A 23 -16.75 16.93 -25.85
N LYS A 24 -16.06 16.76 -26.96
CA LYS A 24 -15.99 15.46 -27.60
C LYS A 24 -15.44 14.52 -26.54
N LYS A 25 -16.35 13.85 -25.87
CA LYS A 25 -16.06 12.77 -24.92
C LYS A 25 -15.29 11.76 -25.74
N LYS A 26 -13.96 11.89 -25.72
CA LYS A 26 -13.06 10.89 -26.23
C LYS A 26 -13.47 9.61 -25.51
N PRO A 27 -13.78 8.52 -26.21
CA PRO A 27 -14.05 7.27 -25.52
C PRO A 27 -12.79 7.01 -24.70
N GLU A 28 -12.97 7.13 -23.41
CA GLU A 28 -11.95 6.79 -22.44
C GLU A 28 -11.69 5.32 -22.65
N ALA A 29 -10.60 5.04 -23.39
CA ALA A 29 -10.06 3.70 -23.39
C ALA A 29 -9.94 3.32 -21.91
N ALA A 30 -10.55 2.20 -21.53
CA ALA A 30 -10.47 1.68 -20.17
C ALA A 30 -9.05 1.91 -19.67
N PRO A 31 -8.86 2.53 -18.48
CA PRO A 31 -7.52 2.81 -18.01
C PRO A 31 -6.74 1.49 -18.08
N PRO A 32 -5.51 1.49 -18.63
CA PRO A 32 -4.71 0.30 -18.57
C PRO A 32 -4.74 -0.12 -17.12
N LYS A 33 -5.06 -1.39 -16.85
CA LYS A 33 -4.99 -1.93 -15.49
C LYS A 33 -3.60 -1.57 -15.02
N GLU A 34 -3.51 -0.47 -14.27
CA GLU A 34 -2.29 -0.15 -13.56
C GLU A 34 -1.94 -1.43 -12.83
N LYS A 35 -0.80 -1.99 -13.20
CA LYS A 35 -0.17 -2.99 -12.36
C LYS A 35 -0.13 -2.34 -11.01
N THR A 36 -1.06 -2.71 -10.14
CA THR A 36 -1.17 -2.17 -8.80
C THR A 36 0.18 -2.39 -8.18
N ALA A 37 0.96 -1.32 -8.09
CA ALA A 37 2.24 -1.36 -7.41
C ALA A 37 1.96 -1.98 -6.03
N PRO A 38 2.81 -2.88 -5.52
CA PRO A 38 2.58 -3.55 -4.26
C PRO A 38 2.29 -2.47 -3.21
N GLN A 39 1.06 -2.44 -2.72
CA GLN A 39 0.64 -1.43 -1.76
C GLN A 39 1.22 -1.81 -0.41
N ASN A 40 2.23 -1.07 0.04
CA ASN A 40 2.74 -1.17 1.38
C ASN A 40 1.74 -0.55 2.36
N ARG A 41 0.98 -1.40 3.05
CA ARG A 41 0.03 -0.95 4.08
C ARG A 41 0.72 -0.95 5.43
N LEU A 42 0.71 0.20 6.11
CA LEU A 42 1.15 0.29 7.50
C LEU A 42 0.16 -0.50 8.38
N ILE A 43 0.64 -1.50 9.10
CA ILE A 43 -0.18 -2.41 9.91
C ILE A 43 0.07 -2.29 11.40
N GLY A 44 1.20 -1.72 11.81
CA GLY A 44 1.55 -1.60 13.21
C GLY A 44 2.95 -1.07 13.43
N ARG A 45 3.47 -1.32 14.62
CA ARG A 45 4.85 -1.00 15.01
C ARG A 45 5.45 -2.14 15.82
N ILE A 46 6.76 -2.23 15.86
CA ILE A 46 7.46 -3.16 16.74
C ILE A 46 7.29 -2.69 18.19
N ALA A 47 6.70 -3.55 19.02
CA ALA A 47 6.55 -3.30 20.43
C ALA A 47 7.81 -3.75 21.20
N SER A 48 8.34 -4.90 20.85
CA SER A 48 9.57 -5.44 21.44
C SER A 48 10.29 -6.38 20.48
N VAL A 49 11.58 -6.55 20.73
CA VAL A 49 12.45 -7.51 20.04
C VAL A 49 12.95 -8.48 21.08
N SER A 50 12.97 -9.78 20.74
CA SER A 50 13.50 -10.82 21.63
C SER A 50 14.98 -10.60 21.91
N THR A 51 15.46 -11.02 23.07
CA THR A 51 16.85 -10.85 23.49
C THR A 51 17.84 -11.56 22.55
N ASP A 52 17.46 -12.68 22.02
CA ASP A 52 18.22 -13.47 21.04
C ASP A 52 18.03 -12.98 19.59
N LYS A 53 17.20 -11.94 19.38
CA LYS A 53 16.91 -11.33 18.07
C LYS A 53 16.37 -12.34 17.05
N THR A 54 15.61 -13.30 17.48
CA THR A 54 14.98 -14.30 16.60
C THR A 54 13.59 -13.86 16.18
N PHE A 55 12.84 -13.20 17.06
CA PHE A 55 11.48 -12.75 16.78
C PHE A 55 11.19 -11.36 17.35
N VAL A 56 10.12 -10.79 16.89
CA VAL A 56 9.57 -9.51 17.37
C VAL A 56 8.11 -9.67 17.75
N LEU A 57 7.65 -8.82 18.67
CA LEU A 57 6.23 -8.58 18.90
C LEU A 57 5.84 -7.28 18.20
N ILE A 58 4.79 -7.35 17.42
CA ILE A 58 4.22 -6.25 16.65
C ILE A 58 2.93 -5.82 17.32
N GLN A 59 2.83 -4.55 17.68
CA GLN A 59 1.57 -3.95 18.10
C GLN A 59 0.81 -3.52 16.85
N SER A 60 -0.33 -4.16 16.60
CA SER A 60 -1.19 -3.85 15.47
C SER A 60 -2.01 -2.56 15.71
N TYR A 61 -2.21 -1.78 14.66
CA TYR A 61 -3.08 -0.59 14.67
C TYR A 61 -4.55 -0.91 14.35
N GLY A 62 -4.83 -2.14 13.96
CA GLY A 62 -6.18 -2.57 13.60
C GLY A 62 -6.32 -4.09 13.59
N PRO A 63 -7.38 -4.61 12.99
CA PRO A 63 -7.55 -6.05 12.85
C PRO A 63 -6.36 -6.67 12.12
N TRP A 64 -5.88 -7.77 12.66
CA TRP A 64 -4.76 -8.50 12.07
C TRP A 64 -5.29 -9.54 11.10
N ASP A 65 -5.07 -9.32 9.83
CA ASP A 65 -5.51 -10.16 8.71
C ASP A 65 -4.35 -10.80 7.92
N ILE A 66 -3.16 -10.81 8.52
CA ILE A 66 -1.96 -11.37 7.88
C ILE A 66 -1.90 -12.88 8.14
N GLU A 67 -1.77 -13.63 7.08
CA GLU A 67 -1.64 -15.08 7.15
C GLU A 67 -0.28 -15.51 7.73
N THR A 68 -0.25 -16.69 8.29
CA THR A 68 1.01 -17.31 8.73
C THR A 68 1.98 -17.45 7.56
N GLY A 69 3.21 -17.03 7.75
CA GLY A 69 4.23 -17.01 6.70
C GLY A 69 4.22 -15.73 5.84
N GLY A 70 3.26 -14.83 6.05
CA GLY A 70 3.22 -13.54 5.37
C GLY A 70 4.49 -12.72 5.63
N ILE A 71 4.97 -12.07 4.59
CA ILE A 71 6.19 -11.24 4.67
C ILE A 71 5.82 -9.83 5.06
N LEU A 72 6.53 -9.33 6.06
CA LEU A 72 6.40 -7.98 6.57
C LEU A 72 7.72 -7.23 6.40
N THR A 73 7.63 -5.95 6.17
CA THR A 73 8.81 -5.09 6.08
C THR A 73 8.73 -4.04 7.17
N THR A 74 9.83 -3.83 7.90
CA THR A 74 9.91 -2.75 8.88
C THR A 74 10.69 -1.57 8.31
N ARG A 75 10.38 -0.39 8.82
CA ARG A 75 11.14 0.82 8.52
C ARG A 75 11.36 1.63 9.79
N GLY A 76 12.62 1.82 10.13
CA GLY A 76 13.06 2.71 11.22
C GLY A 76 13.24 4.16 10.78
N PRO A 77 13.45 5.09 11.73
CA PRO A 77 13.62 6.51 11.45
C PRO A 77 14.88 6.84 10.63
N ASP A 78 15.88 5.98 10.67
CA ASP A 78 17.16 6.08 9.94
C ASP A 78 17.12 5.28 8.62
N GLU A 79 15.94 5.11 8.05
CA GLU A 79 15.70 4.32 6.84
C GLU A 79 16.14 2.84 6.95
N ARG A 80 16.41 2.39 8.17
CA ARG A 80 16.73 0.99 8.43
C ARG A 80 15.54 0.12 8.07
N VAL A 81 15.80 -0.86 7.22
CA VAL A 81 14.80 -1.81 6.74
C VAL A 81 15.12 -3.20 7.27
N SER A 82 14.10 -3.92 7.70
CA SER A 82 14.21 -5.32 8.09
C SER A 82 13.04 -6.12 7.51
N ASN A 83 13.26 -7.40 7.28
CA ASN A 83 12.24 -8.32 6.80
C ASN A 83 11.84 -9.29 7.90
N LEU A 84 10.55 -9.45 8.07
CA LEU A 84 9.96 -10.33 9.06
C LEU A 84 9.03 -11.32 8.38
N ARG A 85 8.82 -12.46 9.03
CA ARG A 85 7.84 -13.49 8.64
C ARG A 85 6.83 -13.66 9.75
N CYS A 86 5.56 -13.49 9.46
CA CYS A 86 4.49 -13.67 10.41
C CYS A 86 4.41 -15.14 10.86
N THR A 87 4.43 -15.39 12.18
CA THR A 87 4.33 -16.77 12.74
C THR A 87 2.88 -17.23 12.85
N GLY A 88 1.91 -16.32 12.76
CA GLY A 88 0.49 -16.60 12.98
C GLY A 88 0.07 -16.52 14.44
N GLU A 89 1.00 -16.38 15.37
CA GLU A 89 0.68 -16.23 16.79
C GLU A 89 0.18 -14.82 17.08
N LYS A 90 -0.94 -14.76 17.80
CA LYS A 90 -1.58 -13.51 18.20
C LYS A 90 -2.02 -13.53 19.65
N LEU A 91 -1.83 -12.40 20.31
CA LEU A 91 -2.33 -12.17 21.67
C LEU A 91 -2.93 -10.76 21.76
N GLY A 92 -4.24 -10.68 21.67
CA GLY A 92 -4.95 -9.39 21.64
C GLY A 92 -4.52 -8.55 20.43
N GLN A 93 -3.95 -7.40 20.69
CA GLN A 93 -3.43 -6.49 19.64
C GLN A 93 -1.98 -6.78 19.25
N PHE A 94 -1.37 -7.82 19.79
CA PHE A 94 0.01 -8.20 19.48
C PHE A 94 0.03 -9.40 18.55
N ALA A 95 0.97 -9.39 17.61
CA ALA A 95 1.28 -10.51 16.76
C ALA A 95 2.78 -10.78 16.79
N ALA A 96 3.16 -12.05 16.63
CA ALA A 96 4.57 -12.43 16.57
C ALA A 96 5.04 -12.59 15.12
N ALA A 97 6.29 -12.25 14.88
CA ALA A 97 6.95 -12.45 13.60
C ALA A 97 8.43 -12.77 13.80
N ASP A 98 8.94 -13.74 13.03
CA ASP A 98 10.35 -14.09 13.00
C ASP A 98 11.16 -13.08 12.21
N ILE A 99 12.35 -12.77 12.67
CA ILE A 99 13.29 -11.91 11.97
C ILE A 99 13.99 -12.73 10.88
N GLN A 100 13.76 -12.36 9.62
CA GLN A 100 14.39 -13.02 8.47
C GLN A 100 15.68 -12.34 8.05
N ALA A 101 15.70 -11.01 8.13
CA ALA A 101 16.86 -10.20 7.78
C ALA A 101 16.78 -8.80 8.40
N GLY A 102 17.93 -8.17 8.60
CA GLY A 102 18.02 -6.84 9.15
C GLY A 102 18.15 -6.80 10.68
N ASN A 103 17.99 -5.62 11.25
CA ASN A 103 18.09 -5.40 12.70
C ASN A 103 16.93 -4.49 13.15
N PRO A 104 15.72 -5.06 13.28
CA PRO A 104 14.56 -4.30 13.70
C PRO A 104 14.72 -3.78 15.11
N GLN A 105 14.10 -2.66 15.43
CA GLN A 105 14.12 -2.07 16.76
C GLN A 105 12.70 -1.75 17.24
N PRO A 106 12.48 -1.69 18.56
CA PRO A 106 11.22 -1.21 19.10
C PRO A 106 10.91 0.19 18.56
N GLY A 107 9.66 0.38 18.13
CA GLY A 107 9.19 1.63 17.52
C GLY A 107 9.23 1.65 15.99
N ASP A 108 9.96 0.74 15.34
CA ASP A 108 9.97 0.68 13.87
C ASP A 108 8.56 0.41 13.32
N ALA A 109 8.19 1.13 12.27
CA ALA A 109 6.93 0.94 11.57
C ALA A 109 6.93 -0.38 10.80
N VAL A 110 5.81 -1.11 10.85
CA VAL A 110 5.64 -2.41 10.19
C VAL A 110 4.65 -2.30 9.05
N PHE A 111 5.06 -2.74 7.88
CA PHE A 111 4.28 -2.71 6.65
C PHE A 111 4.04 -4.12 6.15
N HIS A 112 2.83 -4.37 5.68
CA HIS A 112 2.49 -5.54 4.89
C HIS A 112 2.45 -5.15 3.41
N THR A 113 3.24 -5.84 2.62
CA THR A 113 3.16 -5.76 1.17
C THR A 113 2.22 -6.85 0.70
N ALA A 114 1.01 -6.48 0.31
CA ALA A 114 0.14 -7.42 -0.35
C ALA A 114 0.85 -7.89 -1.64
N ALA A 115 1.29 -9.12 -1.68
CA ALA A 115 1.77 -9.72 -2.91
C ALA A 115 0.61 -9.69 -3.90
N SER A 116 0.76 -8.97 -5.00
CA SER A 116 -0.15 -9.16 -6.13
C SER A 116 -0.10 -10.65 -6.48
N PRO A 117 -1.26 -11.31 -6.63
CA PRO A 117 -1.26 -12.70 -7.05
C PRO A 117 -0.43 -12.80 -8.34
N PRO A 118 0.43 -13.82 -8.48
CA PRO A 118 1.26 -13.97 -9.65
C PRO A 118 0.35 -14.07 -10.89
N SER A 119 0.28 -12.98 -11.63
CA SER A 119 -0.36 -12.95 -12.94
C SER A 119 0.66 -13.53 -13.94
N GLY A 120 0.80 -14.84 -13.92
CA GLY A 120 1.59 -15.58 -14.90
C GLY A 120 0.99 -16.97 -15.08
N PRO A 121 0.86 -17.45 -16.32
CA PRO A 121 0.50 -18.84 -16.54
C PRO A 121 1.54 -19.71 -15.85
N ALA A 122 1.07 -20.69 -15.10
CA ALA A 122 1.93 -21.74 -14.56
C ALA A 122 2.74 -22.33 -15.72
N GLU A 123 4.02 -22.01 -15.77
CA GLU A 123 4.94 -22.65 -16.67
C GLU A 123 5.03 -24.10 -16.21
N THR A 124 4.41 -24.95 -16.99
CA THR A 124 4.38 -26.39 -16.82
C THR A 124 5.82 -26.87 -16.73
N ALA A 125 6.28 -27.19 -15.52
CA ALA A 125 7.56 -27.83 -15.30
C ALA A 125 7.55 -29.15 -16.10
N THR A 126 8.17 -29.12 -17.25
CA THR A 126 8.45 -30.32 -18.04
C THR A 126 9.38 -31.19 -17.23
N LYS A 127 8.82 -32.25 -16.69
CA LYS A 127 9.54 -33.33 -16.03
C LYS A 127 10.62 -33.86 -16.98
N PRO A 128 11.90 -33.81 -16.63
CA PRO A 128 12.90 -34.46 -17.46
C PRO A 128 12.70 -35.98 -17.38
N THR A 129 12.32 -36.56 -18.49
CA THR A 129 12.32 -38.00 -18.71
C THR A 129 13.76 -38.49 -18.68
N SER A 130 14.11 -39.24 -17.66
CA SER A 130 15.38 -40.00 -17.61
C SER A 130 15.42 -41.03 -18.71
N PRO A 131 16.46 -41.08 -19.58
CA PRO A 131 16.62 -42.18 -20.52
C PRO A 131 17.09 -43.43 -19.76
N ALA A 132 16.32 -44.49 -19.90
CA ALA A 132 16.78 -45.83 -19.52
C ALA A 132 17.95 -46.24 -20.41
N SER A 133 19.06 -46.59 -19.80
CA SER A 133 20.17 -47.29 -20.44
C SER A 133 19.88 -48.78 -20.57
N PRO A 134 20.34 -49.41 -21.63
CA PRO A 134 20.24 -50.85 -21.89
C PRO A 134 21.12 -51.68 -20.97
#